data_34e016d0f92b390f65437a8162535f72
#
_entry.id   34e016d0f92b390f65437a8162535f72
#
_cell.length_a   1.000
_cell.length_b   1.000
_cell.length_c   1.000
_cell.angle_alpha   90.00
_cell.angle_beta   90.00
_cell.angle_gamma   90.00
#
_symmetry.space_group_name_H-M   'P 1'
#
loop_
_entity.id
_entity.type
_entity.pdbx_description
1 polymer ?
#
loop_
_entity_poly.entity_id
_entity_poly.type
_entity_poly.pdbx_seq_one_letter_code
_entity_poly.pdbx_strand_id
1 'polypeptide(L)'
;MMRILQKYWKIWGDIMHDIWNPWHGCVKCSEGCQHCYMYFLDRVRDRNGADIYRTKSGFSYPIQKKRNGGYKIQSGELIRVCMSSDFFLEEADQWRDEAWEIMRQRPDVKFFLLTKRPQRVEKCLPEDWGNGWENIFFNVTCENQKRADERIPLLLDLPFKHKGIMCAPFIGEVSIEKYLGDNQIEQVICGGENYDGSRPCNFEWVKKLRAECVAHDITFCYIETGTIFIKDGKQYHISKKQVQSEMAHKSGMNYVGKPIEWKLTDRFGLEIPNEMLYVPHYRENCERCGSKLICNGCSDCGRCK
;
A
#
# COMPACT_ATOMS: atom_id res chain seq x y z
N MET A 1 -7.36 -7.07 18.05
CA MET A 1 -6.79 -7.66 16.82
C MET A 1 -6.55 -6.61 15.72
N MET A 2 -7.48 -5.69 15.39
CA MET A 2 -7.22 -4.54 14.48
C MET A 2 -6.03 -3.68 14.90
N ARG A 3 -5.85 -3.36 16.19
CA ARG A 3 -4.65 -2.67 16.73
C ARG A 3 -3.36 -3.47 16.53
N ILE A 4 -3.46 -4.80 16.49
CA ILE A 4 -2.31 -5.68 16.24
C ILE A 4 -1.88 -5.59 14.77
N LEU A 5 -2.79 -5.61 13.81
CA LEU A 5 -2.48 -5.46 12.38
C LEU A 5 -1.90 -4.07 12.07
N GLN A 6 -2.45 -2.98 12.63
CA GLN A 6 -1.86 -1.65 12.54
C GLN A 6 -0.42 -1.59 13.08
N LYS A 7 -0.14 -2.35 14.16
CA LYS A 7 1.18 -2.41 14.79
C LYS A 7 2.24 -3.09 13.93
N TYR A 8 1.85 -4.08 13.12
CA TYR A 8 2.79 -4.82 12.26
C TYR A 8 3.13 -4.13 10.95
N TRP A 9 2.24 -3.27 10.46
CA TRP A 9 2.49 -2.47 9.28
C TRP A 9 3.37 -1.23 9.55
N LYS A 10 3.62 -0.87 10.79
CA LYS A 10 4.60 0.15 11.19
C LYS A 10 6.07 -0.25 10.95
N ILE A 11 6.34 -1.48 10.52
CA ILE A 11 7.69 -2.00 10.24
C ILE A 11 8.20 -1.54 8.87
N TRP A 12 7.32 -1.01 8.05
CA TRP A 12 7.56 -0.67 6.65
C TRP A 12 7.82 0.82 6.53
N GLY A 13 9.09 1.11 6.50
CA GLY A 13 9.65 2.42 6.29
C GLY A 13 8.77 3.38 5.48
N ASP A 14 8.79 4.61 5.85
CA ASP A 14 8.37 5.84 5.18
C ASP A 14 6.96 5.96 4.59
N ILE A 15 6.15 4.87 4.43
CA ILE A 15 5.12 4.93 3.43
C ILE A 15 3.71 4.99 3.99
N MET A 16 3.36 4.24 5.05
CA MET A 16 1.95 4.07 5.37
C MET A 16 1.65 4.15 6.86
N HIS A 17 1.19 5.31 7.26
CA HIS A 17 0.90 5.62 8.65
C HIS A 17 -0.49 5.19 9.07
N ASP A 18 -1.47 5.23 8.17
CA ASP A 18 -2.86 4.98 8.48
C ASP A 18 -3.62 4.27 7.34
N ILE A 19 -4.83 3.82 7.62
CA ILE A 19 -5.71 3.13 6.69
C ILE A 19 -7.07 3.83 6.67
N TRP A 20 -7.54 4.09 5.46
CA TRP A 20 -8.89 4.58 5.21
C TRP A 20 -9.67 3.59 4.35
N ASN A 21 -10.74 3.03 4.91
CA ASN A 21 -11.67 2.19 4.19
C ASN A 21 -13.03 2.90 4.13
N PRO A 22 -13.32 3.68 3.07
CA PRO A 22 -14.62 4.33 2.90
C PRO A 22 -15.74 3.29 2.72
N TRP A 23 -15.42 2.14 2.16
CA TRP A 23 -16.30 0.97 2.08
C TRP A 23 -15.54 -0.31 2.41
N HIS A 24 -16.29 -1.36 2.60
CA HIS A 24 -15.78 -2.70 2.90
C HIS A 24 -16.40 -3.72 1.94
N GLY A 25 -15.75 -4.87 1.78
CA GLY A 25 -16.18 -5.93 0.88
C GLY A 25 -15.65 -5.74 -0.53
N CYS A 26 -15.51 -6.84 -1.29
CA CYS A 26 -14.94 -6.81 -2.62
C CYS A 26 -15.46 -7.98 -3.46
N VAL A 27 -15.43 -7.83 -4.78
CA VAL A 27 -15.63 -8.93 -5.74
C VAL A 27 -14.27 -9.41 -6.23
N LYS A 28 -14.06 -10.73 -6.27
CA LYS A 28 -12.83 -11.33 -6.80
C LYS A 28 -12.73 -11.12 -8.30
N CYS A 29 -11.57 -10.73 -8.83
CA CYS A 29 -11.39 -10.45 -10.26
C CYS A 29 -10.15 -11.09 -10.90
N SER A 30 -9.27 -11.69 -10.10
CA SER A 30 -8.09 -12.38 -10.61
C SER A 30 -7.67 -13.53 -9.69
N GLU A 31 -6.70 -14.33 -10.12
CA GLU A 31 -6.12 -15.40 -9.32
C GLU A 31 -5.49 -14.88 -8.01
N GLY A 32 -4.99 -13.65 -7.99
CA GLY A 32 -4.51 -13.00 -6.77
C GLY A 32 -5.59 -12.72 -5.73
N CYS A 33 -6.87 -12.85 -6.10
CA CYS A 33 -7.98 -12.72 -5.16
C CYS A 33 -8.42 -14.07 -4.56
N GLN A 34 -7.86 -15.19 -5.00
CA GLN A 34 -8.30 -16.53 -4.59
C GLN A 34 -8.22 -16.72 -3.08
N HIS A 35 -7.06 -16.38 -2.47
CA HIS A 35 -6.77 -16.49 -1.04
C HIS A 35 -6.62 -15.12 -0.38
N CYS A 36 -7.48 -14.17 -0.77
CA CYS A 36 -7.43 -12.80 -0.28
C CYS A 36 -7.56 -12.74 1.24
N TYR A 37 -6.61 -12.05 1.88
CA TYR A 37 -6.55 -11.89 3.33
C TYR A 37 -7.81 -11.23 3.92
N MET A 38 -8.48 -10.36 3.17
CA MET A 38 -9.71 -9.69 3.62
C MET A 38 -10.83 -10.73 3.79
N TYR A 39 -11.06 -11.59 2.79
CA TYR A 39 -12.03 -12.69 2.89
C TYR A 39 -11.70 -13.67 4.02
N PHE A 40 -10.42 -13.98 4.22
CA PHE A 40 -10.00 -14.81 5.35
C PHE A 40 -10.35 -14.17 6.69
N LEU A 41 -10.00 -12.89 6.87
CA LEU A 41 -10.24 -12.16 8.12
C LEU A 41 -11.73 -11.95 8.41
N ASP A 42 -12.55 -11.78 7.37
CA ASP A 42 -14.00 -11.68 7.52
C ASP A 42 -14.61 -13.02 7.94
N ARG A 43 -14.20 -14.11 7.29
CA ARG A 43 -14.63 -15.47 7.69
C ARG A 43 -14.30 -15.77 9.15
N VAL A 44 -13.10 -15.40 9.62
CA VAL A 44 -12.71 -15.57 11.04
C VAL A 44 -13.58 -14.75 12.00
N ARG A 45 -14.28 -13.73 11.50
CA ARG A 45 -15.17 -12.85 12.25
C ARG A 45 -16.64 -13.10 11.96
N ASP A 46 -16.98 -14.25 11.39
CA ASP A 46 -18.35 -14.61 10.98
C ASP A 46 -18.98 -13.56 10.04
N ARG A 47 -18.17 -13.01 9.12
CA ARG A 47 -18.58 -12.05 8.09
C ARG A 47 -18.32 -12.62 6.70
N ASN A 48 -19.08 -12.13 5.74
CA ASN A 48 -18.86 -12.45 4.33
C ASN A 48 -18.12 -11.30 3.64
N GLY A 49 -16.91 -11.57 3.14
CA GLY A 49 -16.10 -10.57 2.42
C GLY A 49 -16.69 -10.09 1.09
N ALA A 50 -17.74 -10.75 0.59
CA ALA A 50 -18.49 -10.30 -0.57
C ALA A 50 -19.61 -9.29 -0.21
N ASP A 51 -19.90 -9.07 1.06
CA ASP A 51 -20.87 -8.06 1.49
C ASP A 51 -20.25 -6.66 1.36
N ILE A 52 -20.72 -5.92 0.36
CA ILE A 52 -20.18 -4.60 0.04
C ILE A 52 -21.07 -3.53 0.69
N TYR A 53 -20.46 -2.69 1.52
CA TYR A 53 -21.19 -1.64 2.21
C TYR A 53 -20.31 -0.42 2.51
N ARG A 54 -20.95 0.74 2.52
CA ARG A 54 -20.34 2.00 2.96
C ARG A 54 -20.07 1.96 4.47
N THR A 55 -18.86 2.35 4.89
CA THR A 55 -18.54 2.43 6.32
C THR A 55 -19.21 3.64 6.96
N LYS A 56 -19.75 3.49 8.17
CA LYS A 56 -20.47 4.59 8.85
C LYS A 56 -19.52 5.68 9.33
N SER A 57 -18.78 5.42 10.41
CA SER A 57 -17.86 6.41 11.01
C SER A 57 -16.50 6.51 10.30
N GLY A 58 -16.12 5.49 9.52
CA GLY A 58 -14.84 5.44 8.81
C GLY A 58 -14.82 6.24 7.51
N PHE A 59 -15.99 6.53 6.92
CA PHE A 59 -16.07 7.15 5.61
C PHE A 59 -15.41 8.54 5.58
N SER A 60 -15.69 9.38 6.54
CA SER A 60 -15.14 10.74 6.64
C SER A 60 -13.82 10.83 7.42
N TYR A 61 -13.15 9.71 7.67
CA TYR A 61 -11.97 9.65 8.53
C TYR A 61 -10.84 10.64 8.14
N PRO A 62 -10.47 10.85 6.87
CA PRO A 62 -9.40 11.78 6.52
C PRO A 62 -9.67 13.25 6.90
N ILE A 63 -10.94 13.64 7.00
CA ILE A 63 -11.36 15.00 7.35
C ILE A 63 -11.80 15.13 8.83
N GLN A 64 -11.66 14.07 9.63
CA GLN A 64 -12.01 14.11 11.05
C GLN A 64 -10.98 14.92 11.85
N LYS A 65 -11.52 15.72 12.79
CA LYS A 65 -10.72 16.58 13.65
C LYS A 65 -10.55 15.99 15.06
N LYS A 66 -9.44 16.34 15.69
CA LYS A 66 -9.18 16.13 17.12
C LYS A 66 -9.95 17.20 17.92
N ARG A 67 -10.03 17.04 19.24
CA ARG A 67 -10.68 18.02 20.14
C ARG A 67 -10.06 19.41 20.09
N ASN A 68 -8.78 19.51 19.77
CA ASN A 68 -8.05 20.79 19.62
C ASN A 68 -8.25 21.45 18.24
N GLY A 69 -9.14 20.95 17.39
CA GLY A 69 -9.45 21.50 16.08
C GLY A 69 -8.55 21.03 14.92
N GLY A 70 -7.37 20.46 15.20
CA GLY A 70 -6.49 19.90 14.18
C GLY A 70 -7.03 18.58 13.60
N TYR A 71 -6.64 18.25 12.37
CA TYR A 71 -7.01 16.97 11.77
C TYR A 71 -6.36 15.78 12.51
N LYS A 72 -7.03 14.62 12.48
CA LYS A 72 -6.45 13.36 13.01
C LYS A 72 -5.26 12.91 12.20
N ILE A 73 -5.32 13.08 10.87
CA ILE A 73 -4.24 12.81 9.93
C ILE A 73 -3.48 14.10 9.70
N GLN A 74 -2.17 14.06 9.87
CA GLN A 74 -1.31 15.24 9.75
C GLN A 74 -0.96 15.50 8.28
N SER A 75 -0.62 16.74 7.94
CA SER A 75 -0.12 17.10 6.62
C SER A 75 1.16 16.31 6.29
N GLY A 76 1.22 15.71 5.10
CA GLY A 76 2.33 14.86 4.69
C GLY A 76 2.20 13.38 5.06
N GLU A 77 1.25 12.98 5.95
CA GLU A 77 1.00 11.56 6.19
C GLU A 77 0.54 10.86 4.92
N LEU A 78 0.96 9.60 4.75
CA LEU A 78 0.46 8.74 3.70
C LEU A 78 -0.54 7.74 4.28
N ILE A 79 -1.74 7.72 3.72
CA ILE A 79 -2.80 6.78 4.11
C ILE A 79 -3.14 5.82 2.97
N ARG A 80 -3.32 4.55 3.33
CA ARG A 80 -3.72 3.49 2.40
C ARG A 80 -5.23 3.46 2.26
N VAL A 81 -5.71 3.50 1.04
CA VAL A 81 -7.14 3.52 0.74
C VAL A 81 -7.63 2.14 0.36
N CYS A 82 -8.80 1.76 0.86
CA CYS A 82 -9.49 0.51 0.50
C CYS A 82 -8.69 -0.77 0.76
N MET A 83 -8.01 -0.86 1.91
CA MET A 83 -7.29 -2.10 2.29
C MET A 83 -8.23 -3.29 2.52
N SER A 84 -9.54 -3.06 2.69
CA SER A 84 -10.57 -4.10 2.80
C SER A 84 -11.53 -4.11 1.61
N SER A 85 -11.12 -3.51 0.48
CA SER A 85 -11.89 -3.44 -0.77
C SER A 85 -10.96 -3.14 -1.95
N ASP A 86 -11.54 -2.62 -3.04
CA ASP A 86 -10.83 -2.00 -4.17
C ASP A 86 -11.51 -0.65 -4.45
N PHE A 87 -10.72 0.43 -4.61
CA PHE A 87 -11.27 1.76 -4.81
C PHE A 87 -12.07 1.89 -6.11
N PHE A 88 -11.74 1.10 -7.12
CA PHE A 88 -12.40 1.09 -8.42
C PHE A 88 -13.41 -0.06 -8.58
N LEU A 89 -13.91 -0.59 -7.45
CA LEU A 89 -14.98 -1.58 -7.43
C LEU A 89 -16.29 -0.97 -7.98
N GLU A 90 -17.01 -1.69 -8.84
CA GLU A 90 -18.23 -1.19 -9.50
C GLU A 90 -19.36 -0.92 -8.51
N GLU A 91 -19.54 -1.82 -7.57
CA GLU A 91 -20.57 -1.73 -6.53
C GLU A 91 -20.39 -0.52 -5.60
N ALA A 92 -19.19 0.10 -5.62
CA ALA A 92 -18.88 1.30 -4.85
C ALA A 92 -19.02 2.60 -5.66
N ASP A 93 -19.45 2.55 -6.93
CA ASP A 93 -19.56 3.74 -7.80
C ASP A 93 -20.41 4.85 -7.15
N GLN A 94 -21.49 4.48 -6.49
CA GLN A 94 -22.39 5.42 -5.80
C GLN A 94 -21.76 6.21 -4.65
N TRP A 95 -20.57 5.81 -4.15
CA TRP A 95 -19.88 6.46 -3.02
C TRP A 95 -18.55 7.09 -3.43
N ARG A 96 -18.10 6.85 -4.65
CA ARG A 96 -16.73 7.21 -5.09
C ARG A 96 -16.55 8.71 -5.21
N ASP A 97 -17.54 9.44 -5.71
CA ASP A 97 -17.45 10.89 -5.87
C ASP A 97 -17.30 11.60 -4.52
N GLU A 98 -18.03 11.13 -3.49
CA GLU A 98 -17.85 11.64 -2.13
C GLU A 98 -16.45 11.32 -1.58
N ALA A 99 -15.89 10.16 -1.90
CA ALA A 99 -14.53 9.81 -1.50
C ALA A 99 -13.48 10.66 -2.23
N TRP A 100 -13.66 10.95 -3.51
CA TRP A 100 -12.82 11.90 -4.24
C TRP A 100 -12.89 13.30 -3.64
N GLU A 101 -14.09 13.76 -3.26
CA GLU A 101 -14.26 15.05 -2.60
C GLU A 101 -13.49 15.14 -1.27
N ILE A 102 -13.47 14.05 -0.49
CA ILE A 102 -12.67 13.97 0.75
C ILE A 102 -11.17 14.08 0.45
N MET A 103 -10.67 13.45 -0.63
CA MET A 103 -9.27 13.56 -1.04
C MET A 103 -8.94 14.99 -1.53
N ARG A 104 -9.86 15.64 -2.24
CA ARG A 104 -9.73 17.03 -2.69
C ARG A 104 -9.64 18.02 -1.52
N GLN A 105 -10.39 17.77 -0.43
CA GLN A 105 -10.33 18.58 0.80
C GLN A 105 -9.02 18.40 1.59
N ARG A 106 -8.22 17.39 1.27
CA ARG A 106 -6.96 17.08 1.94
C ARG A 106 -5.80 16.97 0.93
N PRO A 107 -5.51 18.05 0.17
CA PRO A 107 -4.39 18.06 -0.77
C PRO A 107 -3.02 18.00 -0.06
N ASP A 108 -3.02 18.13 1.27
CA ASP A 108 -1.90 18.02 2.18
C ASP A 108 -1.61 16.59 2.65
N VAL A 109 -2.45 15.61 2.30
CA VAL A 109 -2.32 14.19 2.72
C VAL A 109 -2.09 13.31 1.49
N LYS A 110 -1.16 12.38 1.57
CA LYS A 110 -0.86 11.43 0.50
C LYS A 110 -1.82 10.25 0.56
N PHE A 111 -2.54 9.97 -0.52
CA PHE A 111 -3.46 8.84 -0.62
C PHE A 111 -2.86 7.75 -1.50
N PHE A 112 -2.59 6.59 -0.90
CA PHE A 112 -2.11 5.42 -1.61
C PHE A 112 -3.28 4.58 -2.10
N LEU A 113 -3.55 4.64 -3.40
CA LEU A 113 -4.57 3.85 -4.08
C LEU A 113 -3.95 2.60 -4.68
N LEU A 114 -4.62 1.47 -4.53
CA LEU A 114 -4.22 0.19 -5.10
C LEU A 114 -5.42 -0.49 -5.74
N THR A 115 -5.25 -0.95 -7.00
CA THR A 115 -6.33 -1.66 -7.69
C THR A 115 -5.85 -2.88 -8.48
N LYS A 116 -6.77 -3.81 -8.68
CA LYS A 116 -6.68 -4.89 -9.67
C LYS A 116 -7.56 -4.64 -10.91
N ARG A 117 -8.15 -3.43 -11.01
CA ARG A 117 -9.11 -3.00 -12.03
C ARG A 117 -8.68 -1.74 -12.78
N PRO A 118 -7.44 -1.65 -13.32
CA PRO A 118 -6.98 -0.42 -13.98
C PRO A 118 -7.86 -0.02 -15.17
N GLN A 119 -8.50 -0.96 -15.84
CA GLN A 119 -9.41 -0.71 -16.96
C GLN A 119 -10.68 0.09 -16.58
N ARG A 120 -10.98 0.23 -15.29
CA ARG A 120 -12.12 1.02 -14.82
C ARG A 120 -11.74 2.45 -14.43
N VAL A 121 -10.46 2.71 -14.26
CA VAL A 121 -9.98 3.93 -13.59
C VAL A 121 -10.41 5.18 -14.33
N GLU A 122 -10.18 5.26 -15.63
CA GLU A 122 -10.45 6.45 -16.44
C GLU A 122 -11.89 6.97 -16.25
N LYS A 123 -12.87 6.07 -16.35
CA LYS A 123 -14.30 6.42 -16.18
C LYS A 123 -14.70 6.75 -14.73
N CYS A 124 -13.82 6.53 -13.78
CA CYS A 124 -14.05 6.76 -12.35
C CYS A 124 -13.31 7.99 -11.82
N LEU A 125 -12.56 8.69 -12.67
CA LEU A 125 -11.88 9.92 -12.30
C LEU A 125 -12.87 11.08 -12.22
N PRO A 126 -12.69 12.04 -11.30
CA PRO A 126 -13.52 13.24 -11.25
C PRO A 126 -13.27 14.13 -12.48
N GLU A 127 -14.28 14.94 -12.84
CA GLU A 127 -14.23 15.82 -14.04
C GLU A 127 -13.04 16.80 -14.03
N ASP A 128 -12.63 17.25 -12.86
CA ASP A 128 -11.50 18.17 -12.64
C ASP A 128 -10.16 17.48 -12.43
N TRP A 129 -10.05 16.18 -12.78
CA TRP A 129 -8.82 15.40 -12.59
C TRP A 129 -7.60 15.97 -13.33
N GLY A 130 -7.81 16.46 -14.54
CA GLY A 130 -6.75 17.01 -15.38
C GLY A 130 -5.60 16.01 -15.61
N ASN A 131 -4.38 16.46 -15.37
CA ASN A 131 -3.17 15.63 -15.46
C ASN A 131 -2.82 14.91 -14.15
N GLY A 132 -3.78 14.78 -13.23
CA GLY A 132 -3.60 14.12 -11.94
C GLY A 132 -3.31 15.04 -10.76
N TRP A 133 -3.78 14.64 -9.60
CA TRP A 133 -3.55 15.35 -8.35
C TRP A 133 -2.22 14.94 -7.73
N GLU A 134 -1.49 15.92 -7.14
CA GLU A 134 -0.17 15.71 -6.53
C GLU A 134 -0.19 14.76 -5.32
N ASN A 135 -1.31 14.68 -4.64
CA ASN A 135 -1.47 13.92 -3.40
C ASN A 135 -1.93 12.47 -3.59
N ILE A 136 -2.00 11.98 -4.84
CA ILE A 136 -2.43 10.61 -5.14
C ILE A 136 -1.27 9.76 -5.64
N PHE A 137 -0.97 8.69 -4.90
CA PHE A 137 -0.05 7.66 -5.34
C PHE A 137 -0.83 6.44 -5.83
N PHE A 138 -0.84 6.25 -7.12
CA PHE A 138 -1.65 5.21 -7.75
C PHE A 138 -0.83 3.97 -8.08
N ASN A 139 -1.36 2.81 -7.69
CA ASN A 139 -0.68 1.53 -7.84
C ASN A 139 -1.60 0.48 -8.46
N VAL A 140 -1.01 -0.41 -9.25
CA VAL A 140 -1.68 -1.62 -9.72
C VAL A 140 -1.06 -2.87 -9.10
N THR A 141 -1.90 -3.88 -8.85
CA THR A 141 -1.40 -5.17 -8.36
C THR A 141 -0.96 -6.03 -9.54
N CYS A 142 0.26 -6.57 -9.49
CA CYS A 142 0.85 -7.46 -10.49
C CYS A 142 1.29 -8.75 -9.80
N GLU A 143 0.36 -9.67 -9.57
CA GLU A 143 0.60 -10.89 -8.82
C GLU A 143 1.43 -11.95 -9.56
N ASN A 144 1.51 -11.87 -10.88
CA ASN A 144 2.30 -12.70 -11.79
C ASN A 144 2.54 -11.96 -13.11
N GLN A 145 3.33 -12.54 -14.03
CA GLN A 145 3.69 -11.90 -15.30
C GLN A 145 2.47 -11.55 -16.15
N LYS A 146 1.49 -12.46 -16.25
CA LYS A 146 0.26 -12.19 -17.00
C LYS A 146 -0.42 -10.90 -16.54
N ARG A 147 -0.57 -10.71 -15.22
CA ARG A 147 -1.19 -9.50 -14.66
C ARG A 147 -0.31 -8.27 -14.76
N ALA A 148 1.00 -8.43 -14.75
CA ALA A 148 1.92 -7.33 -15.05
C ALA A 148 1.74 -6.86 -16.50
N ASP A 149 1.72 -7.78 -17.45
CA ASP A 149 1.56 -7.48 -18.88
C ASP A 149 0.18 -6.87 -19.23
N GLU A 150 -0.86 -7.24 -18.50
CA GLU A 150 -2.20 -6.67 -18.67
C GLU A 150 -2.35 -5.28 -18.02
N ARG A 151 -1.73 -5.05 -16.85
CA ARG A 151 -2.06 -3.87 -16.02
C ARG A 151 -1.05 -2.76 -16.06
N ILE A 152 0.25 -3.06 -16.26
CA ILE A 152 1.29 -2.01 -16.28
C ILE A 152 1.12 -1.07 -17.49
N PRO A 153 0.82 -1.53 -18.72
CA PRO A 153 0.54 -0.60 -19.81
C PRO A 153 -0.60 0.37 -19.49
N LEU A 154 -1.71 -0.13 -18.91
CA LEU A 154 -2.81 0.71 -18.50
C LEU A 154 -2.40 1.70 -17.40
N LEU A 155 -1.59 1.27 -16.42
CA LEU A 155 -1.04 2.18 -15.40
C LEU A 155 -0.23 3.31 -16.02
N LEU A 156 0.62 3.01 -17.00
CA LEU A 156 1.49 4.02 -17.64
C LEU A 156 0.66 5.04 -18.43
N ASP A 157 -0.41 4.61 -19.09
CA ASP A 157 -1.29 5.48 -19.89
C ASP A 157 -2.21 6.37 -19.03
N LEU A 158 -2.51 5.96 -17.79
CA LEU A 158 -3.41 6.72 -16.92
C LEU A 158 -2.76 8.03 -16.42
N PRO A 159 -3.55 9.14 -16.30
CA PRO A 159 -3.05 10.47 -15.93
C PRO A 159 -2.83 10.59 -14.41
N PHE A 160 -1.91 9.83 -13.85
CA PHE A 160 -1.45 9.96 -12.47
C PHE A 160 -0.01 10.46 -12.44
N LYS A 161 0.27 11.38 -11.52
CA LYS A 161 1.63 11.93 -11.34
C LYS A 161 2.55 10.94 -10.64
N HIS A 162 2.03 10.24 -9.65
CA HIS A 162 2.78 9.26 -8.88
C HIS A 162 2.24 7.85 -9.14
N LYS A 163 3.11 6.97 -9.64
CA LYS A 163 2.76 5.62 -10.06
C LYS A 163 3.66 4.58 -9.42
N GLY A 164 3.08 3.46 -9.02
CA GLY A 164 3.81 2.33 -8.47
C GLY A 164 3.20 0.98 -8.82
N ILE A 165 3.96 -0.06 -8.55
CA ILE A 165 3.57 -1.45 -8.81
C ILE A 165 3.59 -2.23 -7.49
N MET A 166 2.55 -3.05 -7.25
CA MET A 166 2.51 -3.94 -6.11
C MET A 166 2.41 -5.40 -6.56
N CYS A 167 3.48 -6.17 -6.38
CA CYS A 167 3.51 -7.60 -6.55
C CYS A 167 3.16 -8.30 -5.21
N ALA A 168 1.92 -8.10 -4.73
CA ALA A 168 1.42 -8.72 -3.50
C ALA A 168 -0.08 -9.05 -3.64
N PRO A 169 -0.43 -10.37 -3.66
CA PRO A 169 0.42 -11.51 -3.42
C PRO A 169 1.37 -11.79 -4.59
N PHE A 170 2.63 -12.14 -4.30
CA PHE A 170 3.63 -12.50 -5.31
C PHE A 170 3.59 -14.01 -5.52
N ILE A 171 2.81 -14.47 -6.50
CA ILE A 171 2.47 -15.89 -6.74
C ILE A 171 3.04 -16.47 -8.02
N GLY A 172 3.83 -15.70 -8.73
CA GLY A 172 4.55 -16.06 -9.94
C GLY A 172 5.66 -15.07 -10.21
N GLU A 173 6.69 -15.47 -10.94
CA GLU A 173 7.76 -14.59 -11.35
C GLU A 173 7.20 -13.41 -12.16
N VAL A 174 7.75 -12.22 -11.94
CA VAL A 174 7.40 -10.98 -12.66
C VAL A 174 8.69 -10.27 -13.04
N SER A 175 8.82 -9.93 -14.31
CA SER A 175 9.80 -8.97 -14.84
C SER A 175 9.05 -7.73 -15.33
N ILE A 176 9.53 -6.57 -14.91
CA ILE A 176 8.96 -5.27 -15.27
C ILE A 176 9.91 -4.41 -16.10
N GLU A 177 11.11 -4.92 -16.40
CA GLU A 177 12.21 -4.21 -17.08
C GLU A 177 11.73 -3.43 -18.31
N LYS A 178 10.95 -4.06 -19.17
CA LYS A 178 10.43 -3.45 -20.40
C LYS A 178 9.49 -2.26 -20.20
N TYR A 179 9.06 -2.01 -18.96
CA TYR A 179 8.14 -0.94 -18.59
C TYR A 179 8.80 0.22 -17.83
N LEU A 180 10.13 0.15 -17.60
CA LEU A 180 10.83 1.10 -16.75
C LEU A 180 11.55 2.22 -17.52
N GLY A 181 11.46 2.23 -18.85
CA GLY A 181 12.25 3.11 -19.73
C GLY A 181 11.97 4.62 -19.63
N ASP A 182 10.79 5.02 -19.17
CA ASP A 182 10.34 6.42 -19.15
C ASP A 182 10.25 7.04 -17.75
N ASN A 183 10.79 6.34 -16.73
CA ASN A 183 10.87 6.80 -15.33
C ASN A 183 9.52 7.16 -14.67
N GLN A 184 8.40 6.61 -15.16
CA GLN A 184 7.08 6.87 -14.55
C GLN A 184 6.84 6.06 -13.28
N ILE A 185 7.52 4.93 -13.07
CA ILE A 185 7.35 4.07 -11.90
C ILE A 185 8.33 4.52 -10.81
N GLU A 186 7.81 4.93 -9.68
CA GLU A 186 8.58 5.48 -8.56
C GLU A 186 8.84 4.44 -7.46
N GLN A 187 7.96 3.44 -7.34
CA GLN A 187 8.07 2.42 -6.30
C GLN A 187 7.53 1.07 -6.74
N VAL A 188 8.20 0.02 -6.29
CA VAL A 188 7.74 -1.37 -6.40
C VAL A 188 7.68 -2.01 -5.03
N ILE A 189 6.53 -2.58 -4.69
CA ILE A 189 6.32 -3.31 -3.44
C ILE A 189 6.05 -4.76 -3.78
N CYS A 190 6.71 -5.70 -3.10
CA CYS A 190 6.37 -7.12 -3.24
C CYS A 190 6.19 -7.82 -1.91
N GLY A 191 5.42 -8.90 -1.90
CA GLY A 191 5.17 -9.72 -0.72
C GLY A 191 4.40 -10.98 -1.04
N GLY A 192 4.69 -12.06 -0.31
CA GLY A 192 4.02 -13.34 -0.48
C GLY A 192 2.57 -13.35 0.01
N GLU A 193 1.84 -14.40 -0.39
CA GLU A 193 0.47 -14.64 0.03
C GLU A 193 0.38 -15.15 1.46
N ASN A 194 -0.66 -14.77 2.19
CA ASN A 194 -0.83 -15.10 3.60
C ASN A 194 -2.06 -15.95 3.87
N TYR A 195 -2.01 -16.65 5.01
CA TYR A 195 -3.08 -17.47 5.58
C TYR A 195 -3.33 -18.79 4.84
N ASP A 196 -4.50 -19.38 5.06
CA ASP A 196 -4.85 -20.69 4.54
C ASP A 196 -4.92 -20.72 3.00
N GLY A 197 -4.34 -21.78 2.42
CA GLY A 197 -4.30 -21.97 0.99
C GLY A 197 -3.28 -21.10 0.25
N SER A 198 -2.45 -20.35 0.99
CA SER A 198 -1.43 -19.47 0.38
C SER A 198 -0.50 -20.25 -0.55
N ARG A 199 -0.20 -19.63 -1.70
CA ARG A 199 0.74 -20.15 -2.69
C ARG A 199 2.17 -19.74 -2.35
N PRO A 200 3.18 -20.50 -2.80
CA PRO A 200 4.56 -20.20 -2.51
C PRO A 200 5.03 -18.87 -3.09
N CYS A 201 5.77 -18.09 -2.31
CA CYS A 201 6.58 -16.98 -2.78
C CYS A 201 8.06 -17.44 -2.85
N ASN A 202 8.65 -17.37 -4.03
CA ASN A 202 10.04 -17.75 -4.25
C ASN A 202 10.96 -16.54 -4.08
N PHE A 203 11.98 -16.69 -3.24
CA PHE A 203 12.94 -15.61 -2.97
C PHE A 203 13.77 -15.23 -4.20
N GLU A 204 13.98 -16.12 -5.15
CA GLU A 204 14.67 -15.81 -6.40
C GLU A 204 13.88 -14.79 -7.24
N TRP A 205 12.54 -14.86 -7.23
CA TRP A 205 11.69 -13.87 -7.88
C TRP A 205 11.84 -12.48 -7.24
N VAL A 206 11.93 -12.46 -5.91
CA VAL A 206 12.14 -11.20 -5.15
C VAL A 206 13.49 -10.58 -5.52
N LYS A 207 14.56 -11.39 -5.61
CA LYS A 207 15.90 -10.92 -5.99
C LYS A 207 15.95 -10.36 -7.42
N LYS A 208 15.29 -11.03 -8.37
CA LYS A 208 15.23 -10.60 -9.77
C LYS A 208 14.48 -9.27 -9.90
N LEU A 209 13.28 -9.18 -9.34
CA LEU A 209 12.47 -7.96 -9.36
C LEU A 209 13.19 -6.78 -8.69
N ARG A 210 13.89 -7.05 -7.57
CA ARG A 210 14.73 -6.04 -6.93
C ARG A 210 15.88 -5.58 -7.86
N ALA A 211 16.52 -6.48 -8.57
CA ALA A 211 17.64 -6.13 -9.43
C ALA A 211 17.20 -5.16 -10.55
N GLU A 212 16.03 -5.38 -11.15
CA GLU A 212 15.43 -4.47 -12.13
C GLU A 212 15.16 -3.08 -11.51
N CYS A 213 14.59 -3.03 -10.30
CA CYS A 213 14.34 -1.76 -9.60
C CYS A 213 15.63 -1.01 -9.28
N VAL A 214 16.68 -1.71 -8.83
CA VAL A 214 17.99 -1.08 -8.53
C VAL A 214 18.64 -0.53 -9.80
N ALA A 215 18.54 -1.24 -10.92
CA ALA A 215 19.11 -0.80 -12.21
C ALA A 215 18.48 0.52 -12.70
N HIS A 216 17.22 0.80 -12.32
CA HIS A 216 16.48 2.02 -12.69
C HIS A 216 16.31 3.02 -11.54
N ASP A 217 17.03 2.84 -10.44
CA ASP A 217 16.96 3.69 -9.22
C ASP A 217 15.54 3.86 -8.65
N ILE A 218 14.75 2.78 -8.71
CA ILE A 218 13.36 2.72 -8.21
C ILE A 218 13.34 2.15 -6.81
N THR A 219 12.61 2.79 -5.89
CA THR A 219 12.44 2.28 -4.53
C THR A 219 11.77 0.90 -4.54
N PHE A 220 12.42 -0.08 -3.90
CA PHE A 220 11.93 -1.45 -3.80
C PHE A 220 11.67 -1.85 -2.34
N CYS A 221 10.46 -2.31 -2.06
CA CYS A 221 10.02 -2.72 -0.74
C CYS A 221 9.59 -4.19 -0.72
N TYR A 222 10.36 -5.04 -0.01
CA TYR A 222 9.95 -6.42 0.25
C TYR A 222 9.23 -6.53 1.58
N ILE A 223 7.88 -6.69 1.54
CA ILE A 223 7.02 -6.50 2.71
C ILE A 223 6.84 -7.73 3.58
N GLU A 224 6.86 -8.91 3.04
CA GLU A 224 6.64 -10.16 3.75
C GLU A 224 6.98 -11.36 2.90
N THR A 225 7.44 -12.42 3.54
CA THR A 225 7.76 -13.68 2.85
C THR A 225 6.52 -14.43 2.35
N GLY A 226 5.37 -14.16 2.94
CA GLY A 226 4.18 -15.00 2.82
C GLY A 226 4.24 -16.22 3.75
N THR A 227 3.12 -16.96 3.81
CA THR A 227 3.02 -18.17 4.65
C THR A 227 3.86 -19.31 4.10
N ILE A 228 3.87 -19.49 2.78
CA ILE A 228 4.72 -20.47 2.10
C ILE A 228 5.85 -19.73 1.41
N PHE A 229 7.08 -19.96 1.84
CA PHE A 229 8.26 -19.28 1.35
C PHE A 229 9.29 -20.28 0.82
N ILE A 230 9.79 -20.04 -0.39
CA ILE A 230 10.85 -20.87 -0.99
C ILE A 230 12.15 -20.07 -1.05
N LYS A 231 13.22 -20.65 -0.48
CA LYS A 231 14.57 -20.10 -0.55
C LYS A 231 15.60 -21.22 -0.68
N ASP A 232 16.54 -21.06 -1.61
CA ASP A 232 17.61 -22.04 -1.87
C ASP A 232 17.06 -23.47 -2.10
N GLY A 233 15.95 -23.56 -2.86
CA GLY A 233 15.26 -24.82 -3.15
C GLY A 233 14.49 -25.45 -1.99
N LYS A 234 14.52 -24.84 -0.81
CA LYS A 234 13.79 -25.32 0.38
C LYS A 234 12.51 -24.53 0.60
N GLN A 235 11.45 -25.24 0.95
CA GLN A 235 10.16 -24.63 1.31
C GLN A 235 10.05 -24.50 2.83
N TYR A 236 9.61 -23.33 3.26
CA TYR A 236 9.36 -22.98 4.66
C TYR A 236 7.90 -22.63 4.84
N HIS A 237 7.31 -23.05 5.95
CA HIS A 237 5.98 -22.66 6.39
C HIS A 237 6.08 -21.66 7.54
N ILE A 238 5.70 -20.41 7.30
CA ILE A 238 5.85 -19.30 8.25
C ILE A 238 4.46 -18.75 8.57
N SER A 239 3.79 -19.32 9.57
CA SER A 239 2.41 -18.98 9.92
C SER A 239 2.23 -17.60 10.56
N LYS A 240 3.26 -17.09 11.26
CA LYS A 240 3.19 -15.82 11.99
C LYS A 240 3.52 -14.65 11.08
N LYS A 241 2.53 -13.78 10.80
CA LYS A 241 2.67 -12.58 9.98
C LYS A 241 3.83 -11.67 10.41
N GLN A 242 4.04 -11.52 11.72
CA GLN A 242 5.17 -10.76 12.24
C GLN A 242 6.52 -11.34 11.79
N VAL A 243 6.68 -12.67 11.87
CA VAL A 243 7.92 -13.34 11.47
C VAL A 243 8.16 -13.18 9.97
N GLN A 244 7.10 -13.28 9.15
CA GLN A 244 7.19 -13.04 7.70
C GLN A 244 7.74 -11.65 7.38
N SER A 245 7.19 -10.61 8.03
CA SER A 245 7.64 -9.23 7.85
C SER A 245 9.06 -9.00 8.39
N GLU A 246 9.40 -9.56 9.56
CA GLU A 246 10.74 -9.46 10.13
C GLU A 246 11.79 -10.14 9.24
N MET A 247 11.48 -11.31 8.68
CA MET A 247 12.37 -12.00 7.76
C MET A 247 12.58 -11.23 6.46
N ALA A 248 11.51 -10.68 5.88
CA ALA A 248 11.60 -9.85 4.71
C ALA A 248 12.48 -8.62 4.96
N HIS A 249 12.28 -7.93 6.07
CA HIS A 249 13.11 -6.77 6.44
C HIS A 249 14.58 -7.15 6.65
N LYS A 250 14.85 -8.22 7.40
CA LYS A 250 16.21 -8.71 7.68
C LYS A 250 16.92 -9.27 6.45
N SER A 251 16.19 -9.58 5.37
CA SER A 251 16.77 -10.12 4.13
C SER A 251 17.70 -9.14 3.42
N GLY A 252 17.63 -7.81 3.74
CA GLY A 252 18.40 -6.78 3.07
C GLY A 252 17.92 -6.48 1.65
N MET A 253 16.72 -6.95 1.26
CA MET A 253 16.19 -6.74 -0.09
C MET A 253 15.63 -5.34 -0.32
N ASN A 254 15.28 -4.60 0.73
CA ASN A 254 14.79 -3.23 0.57
C ASN A 254 15.86 -2.35 -0.06
N TYR A 255 15.42 -1.47 -0.96
CA TYR A 255 16.27 -0.50 -1.63
C TYR A 255 15.55 0.84 -1.69
N VAL A 256 16.23 1.89 -1.31
CA VAL A 256 15.73 3.27 -1.42
C VAL A 256 16.34 3.85 -2.68
N GLY A 257 15.50 4.07 -3.69
CA GLY A 257 15.86 4.68 -4.94
C GLY A 257 15.65 6.20 -4.91
N LYS A 258 15.41 6.78 -6.08
CA LYS A 258 15.13 8.22 -6.22
C LYS A 258 13.95 8.61 -5.33
N PRO A 259 14.08 9.67 -4.50
CA PRO A 259 12.98 10.16 -3.67
C PRO A 259 11.77 10.59 -4.52
N ILE A 260 10.57 10.27 -4.04
CA ILE A 260 9.32 10.77 -4.65
C ILE A 260 9.15 12.24 -4.23
N GLU A 261 9.09 13.13 -5.21
CA GLU A 261 8.93 14.56 -4.97
C GLU A 261 7.44 14.91 -4.88
N TRP A 262 6.97 15.22 -3.70
CA TRP A 262 5.60 15.61 -3.44
C TRP A 262 5.46 17.13 -3.40
N LYS A 263 4.58 17.70 -4.23
CA LYS A 263 4.20 19.12 -4.20
C LYS A 263 2.83 19.27 -3.53
N LEU A 264 2.78 18.93 -2.24
CA LEU A 264 1.55 19.02 -1.47
C LEU A 264 1.17 20.48 -1.20
N THR A 265 -0.12 20.76 -1.20
CA THR A 265 -0.63 22.09 -0.97
C THR A 265 -1.55 22.15 0.25
N ASP A 266 -1.73 23.33 0.79
CA ASP A 266 -2.80 23.57 1.75
C ASP A 266 -4.17 23.68 1.04
N ARG A 267 -5.22 23.89 1.81
CA ARG A 267 -6.59 24.05 1.28
C ARG A 267 -6.80 25.28 0.38
N PHE A 268 -5.85 26.20 0.33
CA PHE A 268 -5.87 27.39 -0.50
C PHE A 268 -5.00 27.24 -1.76
N GLY A 269 -4.39 26.09 -1.95
CA GLY A 269 -3.51 25.80 -3.08
C GLY A 269 -2.07 26.29 -2.91
N LEU A 270 -1.68 26.75 -1.72
CA LEU A 270 -0.30 27.15 -1.44
C LEU A 270 0.54 25.91 -1.12
N GLU A 271 1.68 25.80 -1.76
CA GLU A 271 2.62 24.67 -1.52
C GLU A 271 3.10 24.69 -0.06
N ILE A 272 3.07 23.50 0.56
CA ILE A 272 3.52 23.33 1.94
C ILE A 272 5.01 22.99 1.91
N PRO A 273 5.87 23.78 2.60
CA PRO A 273 7.29 23.46 2.70
C PRO A 273 7.53 22.06 3.27
N ASN A 274 8.50 21.33 2.72
CA ASN A 274 8.78 19.94 3.12
C ASN A 274 9.09 19.80 4.61
N GLU A 275 9.71 20.79 5.24
CA GLU A 275 10.01 20.84 6.68
C GLU A 275 8.76 20.93 7.56
N MET A 276 7.63 21.34 7.00
CA MET A 276 6.32 21.38 7.69
C MET A 276 5.50 20.11 7.53
N LEU A 277 5.91 19.22 6.63
CA LEU A 277 5.24 17.96 6.42
C LEU A 277 5.60 16.94 7.50
N TYR A 278 4.64 16.10 7.86
CA TYR A 278 4.88 15.01 8.78
C TYR A 278 5.93 14.05 8.20
N VAL A 279 6.98 13.84 8.95
CA VAL A 279 8.03 12.85 8.67
C VAL A 279 7.98 11.80 9.76
N PRO A 280 7.79 10.51 9.40
CA PRO A 280 7.87 9.43 10.37
C PRO A 280 9.25 9.39 11.02
N HIS A 281 9.30 9.34 12.35
CA HIS A 281 10.57 9.21 13.07
C HIS A 281 11.05 7.76 13.03
N TYR A 282 12.19 7.53 12.36
CA TYR A 282 12.89 6.26 12.39
C TYR A 282 14.01 6.29 13.40
N ARG A 283 14.11 5.21 14.17
CA ARG A 283 15.35 4.90 14.88
C ARG A 283 15.96 3.67 14.22
N GLU A 284 17.19 3.76 13.76
CA GLU A 284 17.93 2.62 13.21
C GLU A 284 18.04 1.48 14.23
N ASN A 285 18.26 1.81 15.50
CA ASN A 285 18.17 0.88 16.62
C ASN A 285 17.48 1.59 17.79
N CYS A 286 16.44 1.00 18.35
CA CYS A 286 15.92 1.48 19.63
C CYS A 286 16.96 1.21 20.73
N GLU A 287 17.50 2.24 21.35
CA GLU A 287 18.48 2.12 22.44
C GLU A 287 17.99 1.23 23.60
N ARG A 288 16.65 1.16 23.78
CA ARG A 288 16.01 0.43 24.87
C ARG A 288 15.69 -1.03 24.52
N CYS A 289 15.42 -1.37 23.26
CA CYS A 289 15.03 -2.74 22.84
C CYS A 289 15.78 -3.25 21.61
N GLY A 290 16.72 -2.50 21.05
CA GLY A 290 17.50 -2.88 19.86
C GLY A 290 16.68 -3.03 18.58
N SER A 291 15.39 -2.70 18.60
CA SER A 291 14.49 -2.90 17.47
C SER A 291 14.61 -1.78 16.46
N LYS A 292 14.81 -2.11 15.19
CA LYS A 292 14.71 -1.18 14.05
C LYS A 292 13.23 -0.94 13.72
N LEU A 293 12.57 -0.05 14.44
CA LEU A 293 11.15 0.27 14.25
C LEU A 293 10.97 1.77 14.09
N ILE A 294 9.93 2.13 13.35
CA ILE A 294 9.36 3.48 13.47
C ILE A 294 8.96 3.65 14.93
N CYS A 295 9.50 4.62 15.59
CA CYS A 295 9.28 4.86 16.99
C CYS A 295 8.94 6.34 17.22
N ASN A 296 7.69 6.61 17.57
CA ASN A 296 7.25 7.95 18.02
C ASN A 296 7.54 8.18 19.51
N GLY A 297 8.31 7.29 20.13
CA GLY A 297 8.63 7.25 21.56
C GLY A 297 8.37 5.87 22.15
N CYS A 298 8.99 5.58 23.32
CA CYS A 298 8.89 4.26 23.97
C CYS A 298 7.46 3.88 24.39
N SER A 299 6.54 4.84 24.53
CA SER A 299 5.13 4.61 24.83
C SER A 299 4.34 4.00 23.66
N ASP A 300 4.78 4.19 22.43
CA ASP A 300 3.98 3.88 21.24
C ASP A 300 4.20 2.47 20.71
N CYS A 301 5.39 1.90 20.86
CA CYS A 301 5.66 0.54 20.40
C CYS A 301 5.18 -0.54 21.39
N GLY A 302 4.91 -0.21 22.65
CA GLY A 302 4.46 -1.14 23.69
C GLY A 302 5.45 -2.27 24.02
N ARG A 303 6.70 -2.20 23.52
CA ARG A 303 7.74 -3.21 23.76
C ARG A 303 8.66 -2.86 24.92
N CYS A 304 8.61 -1.62 25.39
CA CYS A 304 9.47 -1.11 26.43
C CYS A 304 8.72 -0.87 27.76
N LYS A 305 7.57 -1.54 27.93
CA LYS A 305 6.85 -1.59 29.22
C LYS A 305 7.38 -2.72 30.07
#